data_a83fd53e806e3269e3d181e91d83263e
#
_entry.id   a83fd53e806e3269e3d181e91d83263e
#
_cell.length_a   1.000
_cell.length_b   1.000
_cell.length_c   1.000
_cell.angle_alpha   90.00
_cell.angle_beta   90.00
_cell.angle_gamma   90.00
#
_symmetry.space_group_name_H-M   'P 1'
#
loop_
_entity.id
_entity.type
_entity.pdbx_description
1 polymer ?
#
loop_
_entity_poly.entity_id
_entity_poly.type
_entity_poly.pdbx_seq_one_letter_code
_entity_poly.pdbx_strand_id
1 'polypeptide(L)'
;YESHLKGFTSSIFNELNAKFEELNVDSKIEDLFAGKNVNYTEDQAAWHPQYRANTPNWPSKDLSECLNKGVLDGVLNIVVLGIGGSFEGPKLLIESLIGPNTNLNHLFITGSDPIEFIEKTSNLKKTETLFIISSKSFTTDETLETLNDAIKWSGDMNKFIAITANESEASKYNIKHIIKFDKEIGGRYSIWSDISAPVFLDSTFEPDNFWKGGHQADLDLQNNKKYLEFVKTLSYSDIWLNNSENK
;
A
#
# COMPACT_ATOMS: atom_id res chain seq x y z
N TYR A 1 13.97 -27.09 -3.11
CA TYR A 1 13.10 -26.53 -4.18
C TYR A 1 13.84 -26.75 -5.52
N GLU A 2 13.15 -27.30 -6.50
CA GLU A 2 13.66 -27.37 -7.87
C GLU A 2 13.18 -26.14 -8.64
N SER A 3 14.10 -25.39 -9.22
CA SER A 3 13.76 -24.28 -10.09
C SER A 3 13.58 -24.81 -11.51
N HIS A 4 12.42 -24.54 -12.11
CA HIS A 4 12.16 -24.83 -13.52
C HIS A 4 12.48 -23.63 -14.44
N LEU A 5 13.16 -22.61 -13.92
CA LEU A 5 13.60 -21.46 -14.70
C LEU A 5 14.70 -21.88 -15.66
N LYS A 6 14.46 -21.72 -16.97
CA LYS A 6 15.44 -22.04 -18.01
C LYS A 6 16.71 -21.21 -17.79
N GLY A 7 17.85 -21.89 -17.70
CA GLY A 7 19.14 -21.24 -17.51
C GLY A 7 19.50 -20.92 -16.04
N PHE A 8 18.60 -21.06 -15.07
CA PHE A 8 18.92 -20.90 -13.68
C PHE A 8 19.57 -22.18 -13.12
N THR A 9 20.89 -22.20 -13.10
CA THR A 9 21.70 -23.37 -12.74
C THR A 9 22.13 -23.32 -11.26
N SER A 10 22.59 -24.49 -10.75
CA SER A 10 23.18 -24.55 -9.41
C SER A 10 24.42 -23.65 -9.27
N SER A 11 25.16 -23.39 -10.34
CA SER A 11 26.29 -22.45 -10.34
C SER A 11 25.84 -21.03 -10.07
N ILE A 12 24.77 -20.57 -10.75
CA ILE A 12 24.18 -19.24 -10.56
C ILE A 12 23.60 -19.10 -9.14
N PHE A 13 22.92 -20.14 -8.68
CA PHE A 13 22.42 -20.16 -7.30
C PHE A 13 23.55 -19.96 -6.28
N ASN A 14 24.66 -20.71 -6.43
CA ASN A 14 25.80 -20.63 -5.52
C ASN A 14 26.49 -19.25 -5.58
N GLU A 15 26.61 -18.68 -6.76
CA GLU A 15 27.16 -17.32 -6.95
C GLU A 15 26.31 -16.26 -6.24
N LEU A 16 24.99 -16.29 -6.43
CA LEU A 16 24.08 -15.35 -5.79
C LEU A 16 24.05 -15.55 -4.26
N ASN A 17 24.08 -16.80 -3.79
CA ASN A 17 24.17 -17.08 -2.36
C ASN A 17 25.46 -16.51 -1.75
N ALA A 18 26.62 -16.73 -2.38
CA ALA A 18 27.87 -16.16 -1.93
C ALA A 18 27.83 -14.62 -1.91
N LYS A 19 27.18 -14.01 -2.88
CA LYS A 19 26.98 -12.56 -2.92
C LYS A 19 26.11 -12.05 -1.79
N PHE A 20 25.05 -12.77 -1.43
CA PHE A 20 24.19 -12.42 -0.29
C PHE A 20 24.94 -12.53 1.04
N GLU A 21 25.82 -13.53 1.18
CA GLU A 21 26.70 -13.67 2.35
C GLU A 21 27.69 -12.49 2.43
N GLU A 22 28.35 -12.13 1.32
CA GLU A 22 29.24 -10.97 1.25
C GLU A 22 28.53 -9.67 1.64
N LEU A 23 27.29 -9.47 1.19
CA LEU A 23 26.47 -8.31 1.48
C LEU A 23 25.84 -8.35 2.88
N ASN A 24 26.02 -9.43 3.62
CA ASN A 24 25.46 -9.66 4.94
C ASN A 24 23.92 -9.44 4.98
N VAL A 25 23.22 -10.06 4.05
CA VAL A 25 21.77 -9.87 3.87
C VAL A 25 20.98 -10.29 5.10
N ASP A 26 21.42 -11.33 5.82
CA ASP A 26 20.74 -11.79 7.03
C ASP A 26 20.72 -10.72 8.12
N SER A 27 21.83 -10.02 8.35
CA SER A 27 21.88 -8.89 9.28
C SER A 27 20.99 -7.72 8.83
N LYS A 28 20.86 -7.49 7.52
CA LYS A 28 19.94 -6.45 7.00
C LYS A 28 18.47 -6.82 7.21
N ILE A 29 18.13 -8.10 7.19
CA ILE A 29 16.79 -8.56 7.57
C ILE A 29 16.53 -8.30 9.06
N GLU A 30 17.51 -8.59 9.94
CA GLU A 30 17.41 -8.25 11.36
C GLU A 30 17.24 -6.73 11.57
N ASP A 31 18.00 -5.92 10.84
CA ASP A 31 17.92 -4.46 10.88
C ASP A 31 16.54 -3.94 10.44
N LEU A 32 15.92 -4.56 9.42
CA LEU A 32 14.55 -4.25 9.01
C LEU A 32 13.55 -4.47 10.15
N PHE A 33 13.62 -5.61 10.84
CA PHE A 33 12.74 -5.89 11.98
C PHE A 33 13.02 -4.99 13.19
N ALA A 34 14.25 -4.52 13.33
CA ALA A 34 14.65 -3.57 14.36
C ALA A 34 14.29 -2.11 14.03
N GLY A 35 13.72 -1.83 12.86
CA GLY A 35 13.36 -0.48 12.42
C GLY A 35 14.56 0.41 12.09
N LYS A 36 15.71 -0.19 11.76
CA LYS A 36 16.88 0.56 11.31
C LYS A 36 16.75 0.93 9.83
N ASN A 37 17.51 1.93 9.39
CA ASN A 37 17.54 2.32 7.98
C ASN A 37 18.11 1.17 7.11
N VAL A 38 17.25 0.59 6.27
CA VAL A 38 17.60 -0.45 5.31
C VAL A 38 17.32 -0.06 3.86
N ASN A 39 16.58 1.02 3.67
CA ASN A 39 16.27 1.57 2.34
C ASN A 39 17.14 2.82 2.08
N TYR A 40 18.39 2.58 1.74
CA TYR A 40 19.39 3.62 1.57
C TYR A 40 19.09 4.60 0.43
N THR A 41 18.29 4.20 -0.56
CA THR A 41 17.95 5.07 -1.69
C THR A 41 16.94 6.15 -1.32
N GLU A 42 16.11 5.91 -0.33
CA GLU A 42 15.08 6.84 0.16
C GLU A 42 15.39 7.33 1.58
N ASP A 43 16.52 6.89 2.15
CA ASP A 43 16.95 7.18 3.54
C ASP A 43 15.85 6.87 4.56
N GLN A 44 15.33 5.65 4.53
CA GLN A 44 14.19 5.21 5.35
C GLN A 44 14.42 3.84 5.98
N ALA A 45 13.78 3.62 7.12
CA ALA A 45 13.73 2.30 7.75
C ALA A 45 12.93 1.29 6.93
N ALA A 46 12.01 1.74 6.10
CA ALA A 46 11.03 0.88 5.41
C ALA A 46 10.32 -0.10 6.37
N TRP A 47 10.07 0.33 7.59
CA TRP A 47 9.73 -0.50 8.75
C TRP A 47 8.27 -1.01 8.71
N HIS A 48 7.90 -1.62 7.58
CA HIS A 48 6.56 -2.19 7.40
C HIS A 48 6.23 -3.36 8.37
N PRO A 49 7.19 -4.13 8.94
CA PRO A 49 6.85 -5.18 9.90
C PRO A 49 6.18 -4.66 11.18
N GLN A 50 6.42 -3.39 11.58
CA GLN A 50 5.78 -2.79 12.76
C GLN A 50 4.24 -2.85 12.71
N TYR A 51 3.66 -2.77 11.52
CA TYR A 51 2.20 -2.82 11.35
C TYR A 51 1.61 -4.19 11.62
N ARG A 52 2.44 -5.25 11.60
CA ARG A 52 2.03 -6.65 11.82
C ARG A 52 2.53 -7.23 13.13
N ALA A 53 3.50 -6.57 13.80
CA ALA A 53 4.19 -7.10 14.98
C ALA A 53 3.28 -7.28 16.21
N ASN A 54 2.27 -6.44 16.34
CA ASN A 54 1.29 -6.48 17.42
C ASN A 54 -0.11 -6.72 16.85
N THR A 55 -1.10 -6.82 17.74
CA THR A 55 -2.52 -6.82 17.35
C THR A 55 -2.76 -5.74 16.32
N PRO A 56 -3.47 -6.04 15.22
CA PRO A 56 -3.65 -5.07 14.14
C PRO A 56 -4.13 -3.74 14.67
N ASN A 57 -3.38 -2.69 14.41
CA ASN A 57 -3.75 -1.30 14.74
C ASN A 57 -4.75 -0.76 13.69
N TRP A 58 -5.57 -1.64 13.16
CA TRP A 58 -6.58 -1.32 12.19
C TRP A 58 -7.98 -1.46 12.80
N PRO A 59 -8.90 -0.53 12.52
CA PRO A 59 -8.59 0.77 11.91
C PRO A 59 -7.72 1.63 12.83
N SER A 60 -6.88 2.46 12.25
CA SER A 60 -6.12 3.43 13.05
C SER A 60 -7.06 4.33 13.86
N LYS A 61 -6.52 5.00 14.86
CA LYS A 61 -7.31 5.94 15.66
C LYS A 61 -7.96 7.02 14.77
N ASP A 62 -7.18 7.58 13.84
CA ASP A 62 -7.66 8.64 12.95
C ASP A 62 -8.79 8.14 12.04
N LEU A 63 -8.63 6.94 11.46
CA LEU A 63 -9.67 6.33 10.64
C LEU A 63 -10.91 5.97 11.48
N SER A 64 -10.73 5.43 12.69
CA SER A 64 -11.83 5.15 13.62
C SER A 64 -12.61 6.40 13.94
N GLU A 65 -11.95 7.53 14.16
CA GLU A 65 -12.61 8.81 14.38
C GLU A 65 -13.40 9.30 13.17
N CYS A 66 -12.87 9.09 11.96
CA CYS A 66 -13.59 9.40 10.71
C CYS A 66 -14.86 8.54 10.58
N LEU A 67 -14.77 7.24 10.84
CA LEU A 67 -15.91 6.32 10.81
C LEU A 67 -16.98 6.69 11.82
N ASN A 68 -16.58 7.01 13.04
CA ASN A 68 -17.50 7.44 14.10
C ASN A 68 -18.22 8.76 13.77
N LYS A 69 -17.66 9.59 12.91
CA LYS A 69 -18.29 10.81 12.39
C LYS A 69 -19.23 10.58 11.21
N GLY A 70 -19.48 9.32 10.84
CA GLY A 70 -20.41 8.95 9.78
C GLY A 70 -19.90 9.27 8.36
N VAL A 71 -18.58 9.28 8.15
CA VAL A 71 -18.00 9.60 6.82
C VAL A 71 -18.46 8.65 5.72
N LEU A 72 -18.86 7.42 6.08
CA LEU A 72 -19.40 6.41 5.15
C LEU A 72 -20.93 6.47 5.01
N ASP A 73 -21.63 7.34 5.72
CA ASP A 73 -23.10 7.37 5.65
C ASP A 73 -23.59 7.69 4.25
N GLY A 74 -24.34 6.75 3.67
CA GLY A 74 -24.86 6.84 2.31
C GLY A 74 -23.81 6.74 1.20
N VAL A 75 -22.57 6.35 1.50
CA VAL A 75 -21.51 6.13 0.49
C VAL A 75 -21.74 4.82 -0.22
N LEU A 76 -21.73 4.87 -1.55
CA LEU A 76 -21.76 3.73 -2.46
C LEU A 76 -20.54 3.67 -3.37
N ASN A 77 -19.81 4.80 -3.51
CA ASN A 77 -18.64 4.88 -4.36
C ASN A 77 -17.45 5.43 -3.56
N ILE A 78 -16.34 4.72 -3.63
CA ILE A 78 -15.04 5.16 -3.11
C ILE A 78 -14.14 5.45 -4.31
N VAL A 79 -13.72 6.69 -4.46
CA VAL A 79 -12.80 7.14 -5.51
C VAL A 79 -11.44 7.43 -4.86
N VAL A 80 -10.44 6.65 -5.20
CA VAL A 80 -9.08 6.80 -4.68
C VAL A 80 -8.25 7.61 -5.66
N LEU A 81 -7.68 8.72 -5.18
CA LEU A 81 -6.72 9.54 -5.90
C LEU A 81 -5.34 9.23 -5.34
N GLY A 82 -4.47 8.66 -6.15
CA GLY A 82 -3.12 8.27 -5.71
C GLY A 82 -2.36 7.50 -6.76
N ILE A 83 -1.03 7.50 -6.65
CA ILE A 83 -0.10 6.93 -7.63
C ILE A 83 0.81 5.89 -6.94
N GLY A 84 1.32 4.93 -7.70
CA GLY A 84 2.26 3.92 -7.21
C GLY A 84 1.70 3.10 -6.05
N GLY A 85 2.37 3.05 -4.90
CA GLY A 85 1.96 2.28 -3.73
C GLY A 85 0.59 2.66 -3.17
N SER A 86 0.16 3.91 -3.37
CA SER A 86 -1.17 4.39 -2.99
C SER A 86 -2.30 3.86 -3.89
N PHE A 87 -1.95 3.28 -5.02
CA PHE A 87 -2.87 2.69 -6.00
C PHE A 87 -2.72 1.16 -6.06
N GLU A 88 -1.50 0.66 -6.33
CA GLU A 88 -1.28 -0.74 -6.67
C GLU A 88 -1.62 -1.69 -5.49
N GLY A 89 -1.24 -1.32 -4.26
CA GLY A 89 -1.53 -2.12 -3.07
C GLY A 89 -3.03 -2.26 -2.81
N PRO A 90 -3.77 -1.15 -2.62
CA PRO A 90 -5.21 -1.18 -2.44
C PRO A 90 -5.96 -1.89 -3.58
N LYS A 91 -5.58 -1.64 -4.83
CA LYS A 91 -6.17 -2.30 -5.99
C LYS A 91 -5.99 -3.81 -5.95
N LEU A 92 -4.75 -4.28 -5.67
CA LEU A 92 -4.46 -5.70 -5.52
C LEU A 92 -5.36 -6.36 -4.47
N LEU A 93 -5.52 -5.73 -3.31
CA LEU A 93 -6.37 -6.27 -2.23
C LEU A 93 -7.85 -6.30 -2.62
N ILE A 94 -8.36 -5.24 -3.26
CA ILE A 94 -9.74 -5.17 -3.73
C ILE A 94 -9.99 -6.28 -4.75
N GLU A 95 -9.17 -6.40 -5.78
CA GLU A 95 -9.36 -7.39 -6.84
C GLU A 95 -9.19 -8.84 -6.36
N SER A 96 -8.43 -9.06 -5.28
CA SER A 96 -8.12 -10.40 -4.78
C SER A 96 -9.00 -10.85 -3.62
N LEU A 97 -9.45 -9.93 -2.76
CA LEU A 97 -10.03 -10.27 -1.45
C LEU A 97 -11.44 -9.72 -1.24
N ILE A 98 -11.86 -8.70 -1.99
CA ILE A 98 -13.24 -8.21 -1.91
C ILE A 98 -14.16 -9.19 -2.61
N GLY A 99 -15.19 -9.62 -1.90
CA GLY A 99 -16.17 -10.56 -2.43
C GLY A 99 -17.15 -9.90 -3.41
N PRO A 100 -17.87 -10.71 -4.24
CA PRO A 100 -18.82 -10.20 -5.21
C PRO A 100 -20.08 -9.56 -4.58
N ASN A 101 -20.25 -9.69 -3.27
CA ASN A 101 -21.39 -9.16 -2.53
C ASN A 101 -21.13 -7.78 -1.92
N THR A 102 -20.03 -7.12 -2.32
CA THR A 102 -19.79 -5.76 -1.86
C THR A 102 -20.86 -4.79 -2.38
N ASN A 103 -21.23 -3.84 -1.53
CA ASN A 103 -22.11 -2.74 -1.90
C ASN A 103 -21.31 -1.48 -2.32
N LEU A 104 -19.98 -1.53 -2.22
CA LEU A 104 -19.11 -0.41 -2.55
C LEU A 104 -18.52 -0.58 -3.96
N ASN A 105 -18.59 0.48 -4.74
CA ASN A 105 -17.90 0.58 -6.01
C ASN A 105 -16.55 1.29 -5.79
N HIS A 106 -15.45 0.60 -6.06
CA HIS A 106 -14.10 1.12 -5.89
C HIS A 106 -13.54 1.59 -7.25
N LEU A 107 -13.15 2.85 -7.31
CA LEU A 107 -12.60 3.49 -8.49
C LEU A 107 -11.24 4.09 -8.15
N PHE A 108 -10.31 4.03 -9.07
CA PHE A 108 -8.97 4.61 -8.93
C PHE A 108 -8.72 5.61 -10.05
N ILE A 109 -8.21 6.77 -9.70
CA ILE A 109 -7.72 7.78 -10.66
C ILE A 109 -6.26 8.03 -10.33
N THR A 110 -5.37 7.73 -11.28
CA THR A 110 -3.93 7.64 -11.04
C THR A 110 -3.11 8.69 -11.77
N GLY A 111 -3.74 9.53 -12.55
CA GLY A 111 -3.10 10.59 -13.32
C GLY A 111 -3.88 11.87 -13.27
N SER A 112 -3.34 12.90 -13.89
CA SER A 112 -3.96 14.23 -14.03
C SER A 112 -4.78 14.38 -15.34
N ASP A 113 -5.09 13.28 -16.02
CA ASP A 113 -5.91 13.32 -17.23
C ASP A 113 -7.37 13.69 -16.90
N PRO A 114 -7.85 14.88 -17.29
CA PRO A 114 -9.20 15.30 -17.00
C PRO A 114 -10.26 14.43 -17.70
N ILE A 115 -9.91 13.76 -18.80
CA ILE A 115 -10.82 12.85 -19.50
C ILE A 115 -11.05 11.60 -18.64
N GLU A 116 -9.99 11.01 -18.07
CA GLU A 116 -10.11 9.88 -17.14
C GLU A 116 -11.02 10.24 -15.95
N PHE A 117 -10.82 11.43 -15.37
CA PHE A 117 -11.64 11.90 -14.26
C PHE A 117 -13.12 12.01 -14.65
N ILE A 118 -13.42 12.66 -15.79
CA ILE A 118 -14.79 12.85 -16.28
C ILE A 118 -15.46 11.50 -16.57
N GLU A 119 -14.78 10.59 -17.26
CA GLU A 119 -15.33 9.28 -17.59
C GLU A 119 -15.66 8.47 -16.35
N LYS A 120 -14.72 8.41 -15.39
CA LYS A 120 -14.90 7.64 -14.15
C LYS A 120 -15.96 8.22 -13.22
N THR A 121 -16.20 9.53 -13.25
CA THR A 121 -17.17 10.18 -12.37
C THR A 121 -18.53 10.45 -13.03
N SER A 122 -18.66 10.27 -14.36
CA SER A 122 -19.85 10.63 -15.15
C SER A 122 -21.17 10.03 -14.65
N ASN A 123 -21.11 8.80 -14.13
CA ASN A 123 -22.28 8.06 -13.65
C ASN A 123 -22.42 8.05 -12.12
N LEU A 124 -21.56 8.78 -11.39
CA LEU A 124 -21.56 8.81 -9.94
C LEU A 124 -22.48 9.92 -9.41
N LYS A 125 -23.14 9.63 -8.31
CA LYS A 125 -23.87 10.67 -7.57
C LYS A 125 -22.95 11.28 -6.52
N LYS A 126 -22.83 12.60 -6.53
CA LYS A 126 -21.96 13.36 -5.62
C LYS A 126 -22.22 13.07 -4.15
N THR A 127 -23.48 12.89 -3.76
CA THR A 127 -23.89 12.61 -2.39
C THR A 127 -23.51 11.19 -1.92
N GLU A 128 -23.32 10.25 -2.85
CA GLU A 128 -22.98 8.86 -2.60
C GLU A 128 -21.50 8.55 -2.84
N THR A 129 -20.66 9.57 -3.10
CA THR A 129 -19.25 9.40 -3.48
C THR A 129 -18.33 9.99 -2.41
N LEU A 130 -17.40 9.16 -1.93
CA LEU A 130 -16.31 9.52 -1.04
C LEU A 130 -14.99 9.51 -1.83
N PHE A 131 -14.20 10.57 -1.69
CA PHE A 131 -12.85 10.65 -2.24
C PHE A 131 -11.81 10.36 -1.16
N ILE A 132 -10.84 9.49 -1.47
CA ILE A 132 -9.69 9.21 -0.62
C ILE A 132 -8.44 9.64 -1.37
N ILE A 133 -7.75 10.65 -0.85
CA ILE A 133 -6.51 11.15 -1.42
C ILE A 133 -5.35 10.52 -0.65
N SER A 134 -4.59 9.67 -1.33
CA SER A 134 -3.45 8.96 -0.77
C SER A 134 -2.15 9.49 -1.36
N SER A 135 -1.46 10.35 -0.62
CA SER A 135 -0.18 10.91 -1.04
C SER A 135 0.74 11.13 0.16
N LYS A 136 1.89 10.47 0.19
CA LYS A 136 2.85 10.57 1.30
C LYS A 136 3.29 12.01 1.54
N SER A 137 3.73 12.71 0.52
CA SER A 137 4.20 14.11 0.60
C SER A 137 3.08 15.14 0.55
N PHE A 138 1.95 14.79 -0.05
CA PHE A 138 0.87 15.69 -0.43
C PHE A 138 1.33 16.88 -1.31
N THR A 139 2.35 16.62 -2.16
CA THR A 139 2.97 17.60 -3.07
C THR A 139 3.12 17.06 -4.50
N THR A 140 2.58 15.87 -4.79
CA THR A 140 2.64 15.27 -6.12
C THR A 140 1.67 15.99 -7.05
N ASP A 141 2.18 16.68 -8.05
CA ASP A 141 1.40 17.58 -8.91
C ASP A 141 0.19 16.88 -9.54
N GLU A 142 0.37 15.71 -10.12
CA GLU A 142 -0.72 14.93 -10.74
C GLU A 142 -1.85 14.60 -9.74
N THR A 143 -1.49 14.23 -8.52
CA THR A 143 -2.48 13.94 -7.46
C THR A 143 -3.22 15.21 -7.04
N LEU A 144 -2.53 16.35 -6.95
CA LEU A 144 -3.13 17.60 -6.52
C LEU A 144 -4.01 18.23 -7.63
N GLU A 145 -3.66 18.08 -8.89
CA GLU A 145 -4.51 18.49 -10.01
C GLU A 145 -5.83 17.72 -10.00
N THR A 146 -5.77 16.40 -9.86
CA THR A 146 -6.96 15.55 -9.77
C THR A 146 -7.79 15.83 -8.50
N LEU A 147 -7.14 16.13 -7.38
CA LEU A 147 -7.83 16.59 -6.17
C LEU A 147 -8.61 17.88 -6.41
N ASN A 148 -8.02 18.86 -7.11
CA ASN A 148 -8.71 20.10 -7.44
C ASN A 148 -9.95 19.86 -8.31
N ASP A 149 -9.88 18.93 -9.26
CA ASP A 149 -11.04 18.56 -10.07
C ASP A 149 -12.10 17.83 -9.26
N ALA A 150 -11.70 16.94 -8.35
CA ALA A 150 -12.61 16.27 -7.42
C ALA A 150 -13.33 17.25 -6.50
N ILE A 151 -12.63 18.27 -5.97
CA ILE A 151 -13.22 19.33 -5.13
C ILE A 151 -14.28 20.13 -5.92
N LYS A 152 -13.95 20.54 -7.15
CA LYS A 152 -14.92 21.26 -8.03
C LYS A 152 -16.12 20.37 -8.34
N TRP A 153 -15.89 19.09 -8.62
CA TRP A 153 -16.95 18.14 -8.95
C TRP A 153 -17.85 17.86 -7.74
N SER A 154 -17.31 17.56 -6.57
CA SER A 154 -18.06 17.21 -5.38
C SER A 154 -18.82 18.42 -4.79
N GLY A 155 -18.12 19.52 -4.55
CA GLY A 155 -18.62 20.70 -3.86
C GLY A 155 -18.83 20.53 -2.34
N ASP A 156 -18.53 19.34 -1.79
CA ASP A 156 -18.69 19.04 -0.35
C ASP A 156 -17.41 18.46 0.24
N MET A 157 -16.73 19.23 1.07
CA MET A 157 -15.47 18.84 1.71
C MET A 157 -15.61 17.76 2.79
N ASN A 158 -16.84 17.43 3.22
CA ASN A 158 -17.07 16.30 4.12
C ASN A 158 -16.94 14.94 3.39
N LYS A 159 -16.92 14.94 2.09
CA LYS A 159 -16.73 13.76 1.22
C LYS A 159 -15.27 13.50 0.86
N PHE A 160 -14.31 14.00 1.67
CA PHE A 160 -12.90 13.85 1.42
C PHE A 160 -12.15 13.31 2.65
N ILE A 161 -11.31 12.30 2.44
CA ILE A 161 -10.31 11.81 3.40
C ILE A 161 -8.93 11.97 2.76
N ALA A 162 -7.99 12.57 3.47
CA ALA A 162 -6.58 12.59 3.08
C ALA A 162 -5.80 11.55 3.91
N ILE A 163 -4.95 10.76 3.26
CA ILE A 163 -4.00 9.85 3.91
C ILE A 163 -2.60 10.33 3.55
N THR A 164 -1.87 10.87 4.53
CA THR A 164 -0.61 11.56 4.26
C THR A 164 0.35 11.57 5.45
N ALA A 165 1.64 11.65 5.18
CA ALA A 165 2.66 11.97 6.18
C ALA A 165 2.81 13.50 6.39
N ASN A 166 2.21 14.33 5.53
CA ASN A 166 2.31 15.78 5.54
C ASN A 166 0.95 16.44 5.77
N GLU A 167 0.50 16.38 7.02
CA GLU A 167 -0.80 16.93 7.43
C GLU A 167 -0.93 18.44 7.13
N SER A 168 0.18 19.19 7.21
CA SER A 168 0.18 20.63 6.96
C SER A 168 -0.17 20.98 5.50
N GLU A 169 0.30 20.18 4.55
CA GLU A 169 -0.06 20.38 3.13
C GLU A 169 -1.52 19.98 2.86
N ALA A 170 -1.99 18.85 3.41
CA ALA A 170 -3.38 18.43 3.26
C ALA A 170 -4.36 19.46 3.85
N SER A 171 -4.02 20.08 4.98
CA SER A 171 -4.84 21.08 5.64
C SER A 171 -5.10 22.33 4.80
N LYS A 172 -4.21 22.66 3.85
CA LYS A 172 -4.40 23.80 2.92
C LYS A 172 -5.62 23.65 2.01
N TYR A 173 -6.08 22.40 1.81
CA TYR A 173 -7.25 22.08 0.99
C TYR A 173 -8.56 22.07 1.78
N ASN A 174 -8.55 22.44 3.06
CA ASN A 174 -9.71 22.39 3.96
C ASN A 174 -10.32 20.98 4.12
N ILE A 175 -9.54 19.92 3.90
CA ILE A 175 -9.98 18.54 4.16
C ILE A 175 -10.07 18.33 5.67
N LYS A 176 -11.23 17.87 6.13
CA LYS A 176 -11.52 17.71 7.56
C LYS A 176 -11.03 16.38 8.14
N HIS A 177 -10.94 15.37 7.30
CA HIS A 177 -10.57 14.01 7.70
C HIS A 177 -9.16 13.73 7.18
N ILE A 178 -8.16 13.88 8.04
CA ILE A 178 -6.76 13.60 7.72
C ILE A 178 -6.32 12.42 8.56
N ILE A 179 -5.87 11.36 7.89
CA ILE A 179 -5.32 10.15 8.48
C ILE A 179 -3.82 10.23 8.31
N LYS A 180 -3.10 10.10 9.42
CA LYS A 180 -1.66 10.20 9.43
C LYS A 180 -1.01 8.92 8.88
N PHE A 181 -0.14 9.08 7.91
CA PHE A 181 0.70 8.03 7.35
C PHE A 181 2.14 8.16 7.85
N ASP A 182 2.76 7.04 8.23
CA ASP A 182 4.15 7.05 8.70
C ASP A 182 5.13 7.28 7.54
N LYS A 183 5.94 8.32 7.65
CA LYS A 183 6.95 8.68 6.65
C LYS A 183 8.04 7.62 6.45
N GLU A 184 8.30 6.79 7.47
CA GLU A 184 9.31 5.72 7.42
C GLU A 184 8.87 4.51 6.59
N ILE A 185 7.63 4.50 6.09
CA ILE A 185 7.13 3.46 5.21
C ILE A 185 7.29 3.89 3.76
N GLY A 186 8.02 3.13 2.97
CA GLY A 186 8.11 3.33 1.53
C GLY A 186 6.79 2.96 0.83
N GLY A 187 6.46 3.64 -0.30
CA GLY A 187 5.21 3.46 -1.01
C GLY A 187 4.88 2.00 -1.33
N ARG A 188 5.85 1.22 -1.80
CA ARG A 188 5.70 -0.21 -2.14
C ARG A 188 5.39 -1.14 -0.95
N TYR A 189 5.63 -0.66 0.28
CA TYR A 189 5.35 -1.42 1.51
C TYR A 189 4.09 -0.93 2.24
N SER A 190 3.41 0.07 1.71
CA SER A 190 2.31 0.77 2.38
C SER A 190 1.01 -0.03 2.46
N ILE A 191 0.91 -1.15 1.78
CA ILE A 191 -0.27 -2.03 1.77
C ILE A 191 -0.75 -2.44 3.18
N TRP A 192 0.13 -2.44 4.16
CA TRP A 192 -0.17 -2.80 5.56
C TRP A 192 -0.64 -1.63 6.41
N SER A 193 -0.68 -0.43 5.85
CA SER A 193 -1.05 0.82 6.53
C SER A 193 -2.45 1.30 6.13
N ASP A 194 -2.86 2.46 6.66
CA ASP A 194 -4.10 3.13 6.29
C ASP A 194 -4.21 3.53 4.80
N ILE A 195 -3.12 3.43 4.03
CA ILE A 195 -3.18 3.52 2.56
C ILE A 195 -4.17 2.50 1.98
N SER A 196 -4.33 1.35 2.62
CA SER A 196 -5.32 0.34 2.24
C SER A 196 -6.73 0.60 2.80
N ALA A 197 -6.99 1.77 3.38
CA ALA A 197 -8.31 2.14 3.87
C ALA A 197 -9.46 1.84 2.89
N PRO A 198 -9.33 2.07 1.56
CA PRO A 198 -10.41 1.75 0.63
C PRO A 198 -10.89 0.29 0.72
N VAL A 199 -9.96 -0.64 0.98
CA VAL A 199 -10.28 -2.08 1.15
C VAL A 199 -10.95 -2.32 2.50
N PHE A 200 -10.38 -1.73 3.53
CA PHE A 200 -10.79 -1.98 4.92
C PHE A 200 -12.14 -1.34 5.26
N LEU A 201 -12.58 -0.40 4.44
CA LEU A 201 -13.93 0.19 4.55
C LEU A 201 -15.00 -0.74 3.96
N ASP A 202 -14.61 -1.77 3.23
CA ASP A 202 -15.54 -2.74 2.66
C ASP A 202 -15.90 -3.82 3.70
N SER A 203 -17.19 -3.96 3.98
CA SER A 203 -17.70 -4.91 4.99
C SER A 203 -17.51 -6.38 4.61
N THR A 204 -17.14 -6.69 3.37
CA THR A 204 -16.85 -8.06 2.93
C THR A 204 -15.39 -8.46 3.13
N PHE A 205 -14.52 -7.53 3.51
CA PHE A 205 -13.14 -7.78 3.79
C PHE A 205 -12.92 -8.18 5.26
N GLU A 206 -12.15 -9.25 5.47
CA GLU A 206 -11.77 -9.72 6.80
C GLU A 206 -10.31 -9.32 7.15
N PRO A 207 -10.09 -8.12 7.69
CA PRO A 207 -8.74 -7.59 7.92
C PRO A 207 -7.90 -8.47 8.86
N ASP A 208 -8.51 -9.10 9.84
CA ASP A 208 -7.81 -9.94 10.83
C ASP A 208 -7.02 -11.07 10.19
N ASN A 209 -7.59 -11.74 9.18
CA ASN A 209 -6.91 -12.84 8.48
C ASN A 209 -5.74 -12.33 7.65
N PHE A 210 -5.88 -11.17 7.05
CA PHE A 210 -4.81 -10.51 6.30
C PHE A 210 -3.62 -10.18 7.21
N TRP A 211 -3.87 -9.54 8.37
CA TRP A 211 -2.81 -9.22 9.33
C TRP A 211 -2.17 -10.45 9.96
N LYS A 212 -2.97 -11.42 10.39
CA LYS A 212 -2.46 -12.69 10.96
C LYS A 212 -1.55 -13.42 9.98
N GLY A 213 -1.93 -13.48 8.70
CA GLY A 213 -1.10 -14.07 7.66
C GLY A 213 0.24 -13.37 7.48
N GLY A 214 0.23 -12.03 7.43
CA GLY A 214 1.44 -11.22 7.36
C GLY A 214 2.33 -11.36 8.60
N HIS A 215 1.74 -11.34 9.79
CA HIS A 215 2.47 -11.56 11.04
C HIS A 215 3.12 -12.96 11.09
N GLN A 216 2.40 -13.99 10.69
CA GLN A 216 2.94 -15.34 10.63
C GLN A 216 4.13 -15.43 9.65
N ALA A 217 4.04 -14.77 8.49
CA ALA A 217 5.15 -14.73 7.55
C ALA A 217 6.38 -14.01 8.14
N ASP A 218 6.19 -12.95 8.92
CA ASP A 218 7.28 -12.28 9.64
C ASP A 218 7.94 -13.22 10.68
N LEU A 219 7.15 -13.96 11.45
CA LEU A 219 7.66 -14.94 12.40
C LEU A 219 8.43 -16.07 11.70
N ASP A 220 7.90 -16.56 10.59
CA ASP A 220 8.56 -17.59 9.80
C ASP A 220 9.88 -17.09 9.21
N LEU A 221 9.93 -15.85 8.72
CA LEU A 221 11.15 -15.26 8.19
C LEU A 221 12.25 -15.13 9.25
N GLN A 222 11.88 -14.84 10.50
CA GLN A 222 12.83 -14.69 11.62
C GLN A 222 13.25 -16.01 12.23
N ASN A 223 12.36 -17.01 12.30
CA ASN A 223 12.56 -18.19 13.13
C ASN A 223 12.64 -19.51 12.35
N ASN A 224 12.31 -19.52 11.06
CA ASN A 224 12.30 -20.73 10.24
C ASN A 224 13.36 -20.66 9.15
N LYS A 225 14.50 -21.32 9.38
CA LYS A 225 15.61 -21.34 8.42
C LYS A 225 15.20 -21.77 7.00
N LYS A 226 14.32 -22.77 6.88
CA LYS A 226 13.86 -23.25 5.57
C LYS A 226 13.01 -22.19 4.85
N TYR A 227 12.23 -21.43 5.60
CA TYR A 227 11.44 -20.31 5.03
C TYR A 227 12.36 -19.19 4.57
N LEU A 228 13.37 -18.83 5.37
CA LEU A 228 14.37 -17.83 4.97
C LEU A 228 15.13 -18.26 3.70
N GLU A 229 15.56 -19.51 3.63
CA GLU A 229 16.22 -20.08 2.44
C GLU A 229 15.30 -20.04 1.21
N PHE A 230 14.00 -20.29 1.39
CA PHE A 230 13.01 -20.18 0.33
C PHE A 230 12.87 -18.73 -0.18
N VAL A 231 12.74 -17.75 0.73
CA VAL A 231 12.66 -16.33 0.38
C VAL A 231 13.91 -15.86 -0.35
N LYS A 232 15.11 -16.27 0.12
CA LYS A 232 16.36 -15.99 -0.59
C LYS A 232 16.36 -16.59 -1.99
N THR A 233 15.91 -17.82 -2.16
CA THR A 233 15.82 -18.48 -3.47
C THR A 233 14.89 -17.75 -4.43
N LEU A 234 13.76 -17.24 -3.94
CA LEU A 234 12.87 -16.39 -4.75
C LEU A 234 13.57 -15.11 -5.18
N SER A 235 14.31 -14.47 -4.28
CA SER A 235 15.08 -13.27 -4.60
C SER A 235 16.18 -13.54 -5.65
N TYR A 236 16.87 -14.68 -5.56
CA TYR A 236 17.86 -15.07 -6.58
C TYR A 236 17.21 -15.28 -7.95
N SER A 237 16.03 -15.92 -7.97
CA SER A 237 15.27 -16.14 -9.19
C SER A 237 14.85 -14.82 -9.84
N ASP A 238 14.40 -13.87 -9.04
CA ASP A 238 14.01 -12.54 -9.50
C ASP A 238 15.20 -11.73 -10.04
N ILE A 239 16.33 -11.72 -9.31
CA ILE A 239 17.57 -11.11 -9.79
C ILE A 239 18.02 -11.72 -11.11
N TRP A 240 17.98 -13.04 -11.23
CA TRP A 240 18.32 -13.75 -12.46
C TRP A 240 17.43 -13.34 -13.63
N LEU A 241 16.12 -13.36 -13.43
CA LEU A 241 15.15 -13.00 -14.47
C LEU A 241 15.30 -11.55 -14.94
N ASN A 242 15.64 -10.65 -14.04
CA ASN A 242 15.78 -9.23 -14.38
C ASN A 242 17.13 -8.88 -15.02
N ASN A 243 18.17 -9.66 -14.77
CA ASN A 243 19.53 -9.39 -15.26
C ASN A 243 20.02 -10.36 -16.37
N SER A 244 19.24 -11.40 -16.69
CA SER A 244 19.61 -12.33 -17.75
C SER A 244 19.42 -11.67 -19.13
N GLU A 245 20.43 -11.76 -19.98
CA GLU A 245 20.38 -11.29 -21.38
C GLU A 245 19.45 -12.14 -22.27
N ASN A 246 18.85 -13.17 -21.71
CA ASN A 246 17.95 -14.10 -22.38
C ASN A 246 16.46 -13.74 -22.20
N LYS A 247 16.14 -12.46 -22.25
CA LYS A 247 14.76 -11.99 -22.32
C LYS A 247 14.20 -12.12 -23.73
#